data_e9ee59db47478f678a9f4ec3a84fa592
#
_entry.id   e9ee59db47478f678a9f4ec3a84fa592
#
_cell.length_a   1.000
_cell.length_b   1.000
_cell.length_c   1.000
_cell.angle_alpha   90.00
_cell.angle_beta   90.00
_cell.angle_gamma   90.00
#
_symmetry.space_group_name_H-M   'P 1'
#
loop_
_entity.id
_entity.type
_entity.pdbx_description
1 polymer ?
#
loop_
_entity_poly.entity_id
_entity_poly.type
_entity_poly.pdbx_seq_one_letter_code
_entity_poly.pdbx_strand_id
1 'polypeptide(L)'
;MPQKICTPYAEEIFYPNTPGPERDCSGIRLQTFCHSKLKEKWTNRKGSRDCVMCSLILKGNNIFRNREGRIIERKEHFFKVSNLLHPAGNVRLGGTMERYYILADATPQMLHLVSDLFHEDLSGFTACAPEKLKAIFESIRDELAADSPDQPRLGGLFMQLLLEASSQRPRSPLPDSLNKALAFINRDLADSSLDRQKIADHASISVSLLGKLFREHLNTTAGSYITARRMEKSCHLLAFSSLSITEIAEQCGFRYEYYFAREFKRRFGITPRQYRLKKDHRGNFP
;
A
#
# COMPACT_ATOMS: atom_id res chain seq x y z
N MET A 1 -26.58 4.77 4.00
CA MET A 1 -27.21 3.45 4.34
C MET A 1 -26.33 2.33 3.80
N PRO A 2 -26.15 1.22 4.52
CA PRO A 2 -25.38 0.09 4.04
C PRO A 2 -25.98 -0.53 2.78
N GLN A 3 -25.13 -0.94 1.85
CA GLN A 3 -25.51 -1.58 0.60
C GLN A 3 -25.10 -3.04 0.63
N LYS A 4 -26.04 -3.96 0.40
CA LYS A 4 -25.76 -5.39 0.35
C LYS A 4 -25.67 -5.86 -1.10
N ILE A 5 -24.56 -6.51 -1.45
CA ILE A 5 -24.36 -7.15 -2.74
C ILE A 5 -24.19 -8.65 -2.50
N CYS A 6 -25.06 -9.45 -3.11
CA CYS A 6 -24.95 -10.90 -3.07
C CYS A 6 -24.71 -11.43 -4.47
N THR A 7 -23.68 -12.24 -4.61
CA THR A 7 -23.38 -13.00 -5.82
C THR A 7 -23.26 -14.49 -5.45
N PRO A 8 -23.26 -15.43 -6.42
CA PRO A 8 -23.00 -16.82 -6.11
C PRO A 8 -21.72 -17.09 -5.35
N TYR A 9 -20.75 -16.17 -5.45
CA TYR A 9 -19.38 -16.33 -4.91
C TYR A 9 -19.03 -15.38 -3.77
N ALA A 10 -19.87 -14.40 -3.49
CA ALA A 10 -19.61 -13.41 -2.45
C ALA A 10 -20.89 -12.84 -1.85
N GLU A 11 -20.88 -12.60 -0.56
CA GLU A 11 -21.82 -11.75 0.16
C GLU A 11 -21.04 -10.59 0.73
N GLU A 12 -21.37 -9.35 0.33
CA GLU A 12 -20.64 -8.15 0.71
C GLU A 12 -21.59 -7.07 1.20
N ILE A 13 -21.33 -6.51 2.37
CA ILE A 13 -22.07 -5.40 2.95
C ILE A 13 -21.13 -4.19 2.94
N PHE A 14 -21.48 -3.19 2.15
CA PHE A 14 -20.74 -1.95 2.01
C PHE A 14 -21.35 -0.84 2.85
N TYR A 15 -20.51 -0.08 3.52
CA TYR A 15 -20.82 1.17 4.19
C TYR A 15 -20.12 2.29 3.42
N PRO A 16 -20.74 2.84 2.39
CA PRO A 16 -20.14 3.89 1.59
C PRO A 16 -20.05 5.18 2.40
N ASN A 17 -18.93 5.89 2.24
CA ASN A 17 -18.78 7.24 2.72
C ASN A 17 -19.07 8.20 1.56
N THR A 18 -20.01 9.11 1.74
CA THR A 18 -20.30 10.22 0.82
C THR A 18 -19.92 11.54 1.50
N PRO A 19 -18.61 11.81 1.65
CA PRO A 19 -18.18 13.03 2.31
C PRO A 19 -18.56 14.25 1.49
N GLY A 20 -18.96 15.32 2.16
CA GLY A 20 -19.15 16.65 1.58
C GLY A 20 -17.85 17.20 0.97
N PRO A 21 -17.90 18.40 0.37
CA PRO A 21 -16.75 19.02 -0.29
C PRO A 21 -15.62 19.45 0.65
N GLU A 22 -15.83 19.39 1.97
CA GLU A 22 -14.84 19.81 2.95
C GLU A 22 -13.63 18.87 2.98
N ARG A 23 -12.43 19.46 2.92
CA ARG A 23 -11.17 18.74 3.01
C ARG A 23 -10.91 18.36 4.46
N ASP A 24 -10.83 17.06 4.73
CA ASP A 24 -10.30 16.54 5.98
C ASP A 24 -8.80 16.90 6.09
N CYS A 25 -8.42 17.50 7.22
CA CYS A 25 -7.03 17.89 7.51
C CYS A 25 -6.11 16.68 7.76
N SER A 26 -6.67 15.47 7.94
CA SER A 26 -5.88 14.25 8.22
C SER A 26 -5.09 13.75 7.01
N GLY A 27 -5.38 14.23 5.81
CA GLY A 27 -4.78 13.73 4.56
C GLY A 27 -5.24 12.33 4.17
N ILE A 28 -6.26 11.79 4.84
CA ILE A 28 -6.92 10.51 4.57
C ILE A 28 -8.42 10.76 4.41
N ARG A 29 -9.00 10.14 3.41
CA ARG A 29 -10.44 10.14 3.18
C ARG A 29 -10.93 8.71 3.02
N LEU A 30 -11.68 8.21 3.98
CA LEU A 30 -12.29 6.91 3.84
C LEU A 30 -13.32 6.93 2.72
N GLN A 31 -13.25 5.94 1.83
CA GLN A 31 -14.24 5.74 0.76
C GLN A 31 -15.32 4.77 1.19
N THR A 32 -14.93 3.68 1.82
CA THR A 32 -15.88 2.64 2.20
C THR A 32 -15.28 1.68 3.22
N PHE A 33 -16.13 1.17 4.08
CA PHE A 33 -15.90 -0.06 4.84
C PHE A 33 -16.69 -1.19 4.18
N CYS A 34 -16.14 -2.38 4.17
CA CYS A 34 -16.85 -3.56 3.68
C CYS A 34 -16.63 -4.78 4.57
N HIS A 35 -17.73 -5.44 4.89
CA HIS A 35 -17.75 -6.78 5.46
C HIS A 35 -18.02 -7.78 4.33
N SER A 36 -17.07 -8.66 4.03
CA SER A 36 -17.18 -9.62 2.93
C SER A 36 -17.12 -11.05 3.42
N LYS A 37 -18.02 -11.89 2.91
CA LYS A 37 -17.93 -13.35 2.98
C LYS A 37 -17.69 -13.88 1.58
N LEU A 38 -16.50 -14.40 1.33
CA LEU A 38 -16.03 -14.81 0.00
C LEU A 38 -15.93 -16.31 -0.09
N LYS A 39 -16.53 -16.88 -1.15
CA LYS A 39 -16.46 -18.29 -1.49
C LYS A 39 -15.28 -18.58 -2.42
N GLU A 40 -14.97 -19.84 -2.59
CA GLU A 40 -13.78 -20.34 -3.28
C GLU A 40 -13.54 -19.75 -4.68
N LYS A 41 -14.58 -19.57 -5.46
CA LYS A 41 -14.51 -19.08 -6.86
C LYS A 41 -14.53 -17.56 -7.03
N TRP A 42 -14.49 -16.81 -5.93
CA TRP A 42 -14.49 -15.34 -6.03
C TRP A 42 -13.15 -14.82 -6.58
N THR A 43 -13.19 -13.92 -7.54
CA THR A 43 -12.01 -13.27 -8.12
C THR A 43 -12.01 -11.78 -7.83
N ASN A 44 -10.83 -11.21 -7.59
CA ASN A 44 -10.69 -9.78 -7.32
C ASN A 44 -11.13 -8.95 -8.53
N ARG A 45 -12.02 -7.97 -8.34
CA ARG A 45 -12.26 -6.95 -9.36
C ARG A 45 -11.01 -6.08 -9.47
N LYS A 46 -10.53 -5.86 -10.69
CA LYS A 46 -9.42 -4.94 -10.96
C LYS A 46 -9.87 -3.52 -10.58
N GLY A 47 -9.35 -2.99 -9.48
CA GLY A 47 -9.47 -1.58 -9.13
C GLY A 47 -8.10 -0.93 -9.27
N SER A 48 -7.99 0.14 -10.02
CA SER A 48 -6.80 0.99 -10.07
C SER A 48 -7.16 2.35 -9.50
N ARG A 49 -6.74 2.64 -8.28
CA ARG A 49 -6.91 3.97 -7.66
C ARG A 49 -5.79 4.23 -6.67
N ASP A 50 -5.48 5.50 -6.48
CA ASP A 50 -4.55 5.98 -5.46
C ASP A 50 -5.18 5.82 -4.06
N CYS A 51 -5.36 4.59 -3.59
CA CYS A 51 -5.98 4.34 -2.31
C CYS A 51 -5.20 3.31 -1.50
N VAL A 52 -5.31 3.43 -0.19
CA VAL A 52 -4.85 2.46 0.79
C VAL A 52 -6.01 1.51 1.09
N MET A 53 -5.73 0.23 1.06
CA MET A 53 -6.66 -0.80 1.52
C MET A 53 -6.08 -1.47 2.76
N CYS A 54 -6.82 -1.40 3.87
CA CYS A 54 -6.56 -2.23 5.05
C CYS A 54 -7.54 -3.39 5.08
N SER A 55 -7.08 -4.60 5.36
CA SER A 55 -7.96 -5.76 5.48
C SER A 55 -7.55 -6.70 6.60
N LEU A 56 -8.52 -7.27 7.30
CA LEU A 56 -8.37 -8.26 8.36
C LEU A 56 -9.21 -9.48 8.04
N ILE A 57 -8.60 -10.66 7.98
CA ILE A 57 -9.33 -11.94 7.85
C ILE A 57 -9.88 -12.30 9.23
N LEU A 58 -11.20 -12.40 9.33
CA LEU A 58 -11.92 -12.75 10.55
C LEU A 58 -12.05 -14.26 10.70
N LYS A 59 -12.27 -14.96 9.58
CA LYS A 59 -12.50 -16.40 9.53
C LYS A 59 -12.03 -16.98 8.20
N GLY A 60 -11.52 -18.23 8.24
CA GLY A 60 -11.15 -18.99 7.06
C GLY A 60 -9.79 -18.61 6.50
N ASN A 61 -9.62 -18.76 5.19
CA ASN A 61 -8.33 -18.56 4.54
C ASN A 61 -8.47 -17.97 3.13
N ASN A 62 -7.36 -17.43 2.65
CA ASN A 62 -7.20 -16.95 1.29
C ASN A 62 -5.92 -17.53 0.67
N ILE A 63 -6.08 -18.32 -0.38
CA ILE A 63 -4.98 -18.95 -1.11
C ILE A 63 -4.78 -18.17 -2.41
N PHE A 64 -3.54 -17.74 -2.67
CA PHE A 64 -3.22 -16.99 -3.87
C PHE A 64 -1.81 -17.32 -4.38
N ARG A 65 -1.58 -17.06 -5.66
CA ARG A 65 -0.26 -17.12 -6.29
C ARG A 65 0.31 -15.71 -6.37
N ASN A 66 1.51 -15.50 -5.88
CA ASN A 66 2.21 -14.23 -6.01
C ASN A 66 2.84 -14.06 -7.40
N ARG A 67 3.45 -12.88 -7.67
CA ARG A 67 4.12 -12.59 -8.95
C ARG A 67 5.28 -13.54 -9.28
N GLU A 68 5.88 -14.13 -8.25
CA GLU A 68 6.99 -15.08 -8.36
C GLU A 68 6.52 -16.52 -8.61
N GLY A 69 5.20 -16.73 -8.73
CA GLY A 69 4.60 -18.05 -8.94
C GLY A 69 4.39 -18.86 -7.67
N ARG A 70 4.79 -18.36 -6.50
CA ARG A 70 4.64 -19.07 -5.22
C ARG A 70 3.19 -19.05 -4.75
N ILE A 71 2.73 -20.18 -4.24
CA ILE A 71 1.43 -20.31 -3.59
C ILE A 71 1.58 -19.89 -2.14
N ILE A 72 0.75 -18.96 -1.70
CA ILE A 72 0.74 -18.41 -0.35
C ILE A 72 -0.68 -18.56 0.21
N GLU A 73 -0.77 -19.07 1.42
CA GLU A 73 -2.00 -19.13 2.20
C GLU A 73 -1.97 -18.07 3.31
N ARG A 74 -3.06 -17.31 3.44
CA ARG A 74 -3.32 -16.37 4.52
C ARG A 74 -4.51 -16.86 5.32
N LYS A 75 -4.32 -17.03 6.61
CA LYS A 75 -5.32 -17.60 7.52
C LYS A 75 -6.02 -16.52 8.34
N GLU A 76 -6.83 -16.94 9.29
CA GLU A 76 -7.49 -16.07 10.26
C GLU A 76 -6.50 -15.11 10.93
N HIS A 77 -6.99 -13.93 11.29
CA HIS A 77 -6.23 -12.85 11.91
C HIS A 77 -5.11 -12.25 11.03
N PHE A 78 -5.05 -12.64 9.75
CA PHE A 78 -4.09 -12.03 8.83
C PHE A 78 -4.53 -10.60 8.49
N PHE A 79 -3.73 -9.64 8.92
CA PHE A 79 -3.90 -8.24 8.59
C PHE A 79 -3.00 -7.84 7.42
N LYS A 80 -3.52 -7.03 6.54
CA LYS A 80 -2.80 -6.52 5.39
C LYS A 80 -3.12 -5.06 5.14
N VAL A 81 -2.07 -4.26 4.93
CA VAL A 81 -2.16 -2.96 4.26
C VAL A 81 -1.72 -3.15 2.81
N SER A 82 -2.45 -2.58 1.87
CA SER A 82 -2.08 -2.56 0.46
C SER A 82 -2.21 -1.14 -0.05
N ASN A 83 -1.14 -0.63 -0.62
CA ASN A 83 -1.22 0.54 -1.46
C ASN A 83 -1.61 0.07 -2.87
N LEU A 84 -2.77 0.50 -3.36
CA LEU A 84 -3.26 0.10 -4.69
C LEU A 84 -2.49 0.75 -5.85
N LEU A 85 -1.54 1.66 -5.57
CA LEU A 85 -0.52 2.07 -6.53
C LEU A 85 0.36 0.89 -6.97
N HIS A 86 0.42 -0.15 -6.15
CA HIS A 86 1.10 -1.40 -6.45
C HIS A 86 0.07 -2.51 -6.57
N PRO A 87 -0.61 -2.65 -7.73
CA PRO A 87 -1.49 -3.78 -7.92
C PRO A 87 -0.66 -5.03 -7.68
N ALA A 88 -0.88 -5.66 -6.54
CA ALA A 88 -0.28 -6.94 -6.27
C ALA A 88 -0.72 -7.84 -7.43
N GLY A 89 0.22 -8.27 -8.27
CA GLY A 89 -0.04 -9.24 -9.34
C GLY A 89 -0.36 -10.62 -8.77
N ASN A 90 -1.09 -10.66 -7.65
CA ASN A 90 -1.48 -11.86 -6.95
C ASN A 90 -2.78 -12.38 -7.58
N VAL A 91 -2.74 -13.60 -8.04
CA VAL A 91 -3.92 -14.31 -8.55
C VAL A 91 -4.47 -15.16 -7.42
N ARG A 92 -5.71 -14.88 -7.00
CA ARG A 92 -6.40 -15.70 -6.02
C ARG A 92 -6.70 -17.07 -6.65
N LEU A 93 -6.35 -18.13 -5.92
CA LEU A 93 -6.54 -19.51 -6.35
C LEU A 93 -7.75 -20.16 -5.66
N GLY A 94 -8.12 -19.72 -4.44
CA GLY A 94 -9.21 -20.32 -3.69
C GLY A 94 -9.25 -19.89 -2.22
N GLY A 95 -9.93 -20.71 -1.41
CA GLY A 95 -10.21 -20.48 -0.02
C GLY A 95 -11.55 -19.79 0.22
N THR A 96 -12.10 -20.01 1.41
CA THR A 96 -13.30 -19.31 1.89
C THR A 96 -12.89 -18.39 3.01
N MET A 97 -13.30 -17.14 2.98
CA MET A 97 -12.94 -16.20 4.03
C MET A 97 -14.05 -15.21 4.33
N GLU A 98 -14.13 -14.86 5.58
CA GLU A 98 -14.84 -13.69 6.09
C GLU A 98 -13.79 -12.64 6.46
N ARG A 99 -13.98 -11.39 6.00
CA ARG A 99 -13.03 -10.32 6.25
C ARG A 99 -13.70 -8.97 6.38
N TYR A 100 -13.06 -8.08 7.12
CA TYR A 100 -13.25 -6.64 6.98
C TYR A 100 -12.21 -6.06 6.02
N TYR A 101 -12.62 -5.05 5.25
CA TYR A 101 -11.67 -4.18 4.58
C TYR A 101 -12.17 -2.74 4.50
N ILE A 102 -11.24 -1.83 4.44
CA ILE A 102 -11.46 -0.39 4.29
C ILE A 102 -10.69 0.06 3.07
N LEU A 103 -11.32 0.91 2.26
CA LEU A 103 -10.66 1.69 1.21
C LEU A 103 -10.61 3.14 1.63
N ALA A 104 -9.44 3.75 1.53
CA ALA A 104 -9.24 5.16 1.82
C ALA A 104 -8.40 5.81 0.73
N ASP A 105 -8.82 6.98 0.24
CA ASP A 105 -7.94 7.88 -0.51
C ASP A 105 -6.92 8.44 0.46
N ALA A 106 -5.68 8.56 0.03
CA ALA A 106 -4.60 9.07 0.85
C ALA A 106 -3.77 10.07 0.05
N THR A 107 -3.34 11.14 0.74
CA THR A 107 -2.34 12.04 0.18
C THR A 107 -1.00 11.32 0.05
N PRO A 108 -0.10 11.75 -0.83
CA PRO A 108 1.23 11.16 -0.93
C PRO A 108 2.03 11.18 0.37
N GLN A 109 1.86 12.20 1.21
CA GLN A 109 2.46 12.26 2.54
C GLN A 109 1.97 11.11 3.42
N MET A 110 0.67 10.83 3.38
CA MET A 110 0.07 9.73 4.12
C MET A 110 0.49 8.38 3.55
N LEU A 111 0.60 8.24 2.21
CA LEU A 111 1.13 7.03 1.58
C LEU A 111 2.58 6.77 2.01
N HIS A 112 3.38 7.83 2.17
CA HIS A 112 4.74 7.72 2.67
C HIS A 112 4.76 7.27 4.14
N LEU A 113 3.92 7.89 4.99
CA LEU A 113 3.77 7.46 6.38
C LEU A 113 3.36 5.98 6.49
N VAL A 114 2.41 5.53 5.69
CA VAL A 114 2.00 4.10 5.64
C VAL A 114 3.18 3.23 5.23
N SER A 115 3.96 3.65 4.24
CA SER A 115 5.17 2.93 3.81
C SER A 115 6.19 2.82 4.94
N ASP A 116 6.42 3.91 5.69
CA ASP A 116 7.36 3.94 6.81
C ASP A 116 6.87 3.08 7.99
N LEU A 117 5.59 3.18 8.36
CA LEU A 117 4.98 2.38 9.43
C LEU A 117 5.08 0.87 9.17
N PHE A 118 4.95 0.46 7.91
CA PHE A 118 4.98 -0.95 7.50
C PHE A 118 6.30 -1.35 6.84
N HIS A 119 7.34 -0.49 6.88
CA HIS A 119 8.68 -0.74 6.32
C HIS A 119 8.63 -1.33 4.90
N GLU A 120 7.70 -0.82 4.07
CA GLU A 120 7.45 -1.27 2.70
C GLU A 120 7.05 -2.75 2.54
N ASP A 121 7.02 -3.52 3.61
CA ASP A 121 6.48 -4.86 3.59
C ASP A 121 4.96 -4.83 3.71
N LEU A 122 4.30 -4.51 2.61
CA LEU A 122 2.85 -4.54 2.47
C LEU A 122 2.32 -5.97 2.27
N SER A 123 3.15 -7.00 2.52
CA SER A 123 2.72 -8.41 2.40
C SER A 123 1.67 -8.78 3.45
N GLY A 124 1.71 -8.08 4.60
CA GLY A 124 0.84 -8.32 5.74
C GLY A 124 1.41 -9.32 6.74
N PHE A 125 0.73 -9.50 7.86
CA PHE A 125 1.16 -10.34 8.97
C PHE A 125 -0.05 -10.91 9.73
N THR A 126 0.16 -11.95 10.53
CA THR A 126 -0.85 -12.45 11.47
C THR A 126 -0.81 -11.60 12.73
N ALA A 127 -1.95 -10.98 13.06
CA ALA A 127 -2.08 -10.11 14.21
C ALA A 127 -1.99 -10.92 15.53
N CYS A 128 -1.25 -10.42 16.50
CA CYS A 128 -1.14 -11.04 17.82
C CYS A 128 -2.31 -10.68 18.76
N ALA A 129 -2.97 -9.55 18.52
CA ALA A 129 -4.17 -9.11 19.23
C ALA A 129 -5.26 -8.68 18.23
N PRO A 130 -5.82 -9.64 17.45
CA PRO A 130 -6.75 -9.34 16.36
C PRO A 130 -8.03 -8.65 16.84
N GLU A 131 -8.46 -8.87 18.08
CA GLU A 131 -9.66 -8.26 18.65
C GLU A 131 -9.54 -6.74 18.77
N LYS A 132 -8.32 -6.22 19.03
CA LYS A 132 -8.09 -4.76 19.03
C LYS A 132 -8.27 -4.16 17.65
N LEU A 133 -7.72 -4.81 16.62
CA LEU A 133 -7.92 -4.36 15.23
C LEU A 133 -9.38 -4.45 14.82
N LYS A 134 -10.04 -5.56 15.16
CA LYS A 134 -11.46 -5.78 14.88
C LYS A 134 -12.32 -4.69 15.52
N ALA A 135 -12.10 -4.35 16.78
CA ALA A 135 -12.84 -3.29 17.47
C ALA A 135 -12.71 -1.94 16.78
N ILE A 136 -11.51 -1.60 16.26
CA ILE A 136 -11.31 -0.36 15.50
C ILE A 136 -12.05 -0.41 14.16
N PHE A 137 -12.01 -1.54 13.44
CA PHE A 137 -12.79 -1.74 12.22
C PHE A 137 -14.30 -1.56 12.48
N GLU A 138 -14.81 -2.10 13.59
CA GLU A 138 -16.21 -1.98 13.98
C GLU A 138 -16.59 -0.55 14.36
N SER A 139 -15.71 0.18 15.06
CA SER A 139 -15.90 1.61 15.34
C SER A 139 -15.98 2.45 14.06
N ILE A 140 -15.15 2.14 13.05
CA ILE A 140 -15.21 2.80 11.74
C ILE A 140 -16.53 2.46 11.01
N ARG A 141 -16.96 1.20 11.06
CA ARG A 141 -18.25 0.77 10.49
C ARG A 141 -19.41 1.53 11.13
N ASP A 142 -19.42 1.62 12.44
CA ASP A 142 -20.52 2.22 13.20
C ASP A 142 -20.58 3.74 12.94
N GLU A 143 -19.43 4.39 12.83
CA GLU A 143 -19.37 5.80 12.43
C GLU A 143 -19.86 6.02 11.00
N LEU A 144 -19.51 5.15 10.05
CA LEU A 144 -20.01 5.20 8.66
C LEU A 144 -21.50 4.86 8.54
N ALA A 145 -22.06 4.15 9.51
CA ALA A 145 -23.49 3.82 9.56
C ALA A 145 -24.34 4.96 10.14
N ALA A 146 -23.74 5.96 10.76
CA ALA A 146 -24.43 7.13 11.30
C ALA A 146 -25.07 7.96 10.18
N ASP A 147 -26.11 8.72 10.50
CA ASP A 147 -26.81 9.58 9.54
C ASP A 147 -25.90 10.71 9.01
N SER A 148 -24.97 11.16 9.82
CA SER A 148 -23.97 12.19 9.48
C SER A 148 -22.59 11.77 9.99
N PRO A 149 -21.80 10.99 9.22
CA PRO A 149 -20.47 10.54 9.63
C PRO A 149 -19.52 11.69 9.87
N ASP A 150 -18.87 11.70 11.04
CA ASP A 150 -17.83 12.69 11.38
C ASP A 150 -16.51 12.35 10.67
N GLN A 151 -16.14 13.14 9.65
CA GLN A 151 -14.95 12.91 8.84
C GLN A 151 -13.63 12.99 9.64
N PRO A 152 -13.40 14.00 10.51
CA PRO A 152 -12.26 14.04 11.41
C PRO A 152 -12.13 12.79 12.28
N ARG A 153 -13.23 12.32 12.85
CA ARG A 153 -13.26 11.11 13.67
C ARG A 153 -12.91 9.86 12.86
N LEU A 154 -13.46 9.73 11.66
CA LEU A 154 -13.09 8.64 10.73
C LEU A 154 -11.60 8.65 10.39
N GLY A 155 -11.03 9.81 10.10
CA GLY A 155 -9.58 9.97 9.88
C GLY A 155 -8.77 9.54 11.09
N GLY A 156 -9.17 9.95 12.29
CA GLY A 156 -8.54 9.55 13.56
C GLY A 156 -8.61 8.05 13.82
N LEU A 157 -9.76 7.42 13.61
CA LEU A 157 -9.95 5.97 13.75
C LEU A 157 -9.08 5.19 12.73
N PHE A 158 -8.97 5.68 11.51
CA PHE A 158 -8.10 5.04 10.51
C PHE A 158 -6.62 5.14 10.88
N MET A 159 -6.17 6.29 11.40
CA MET A 159 -4.82 6.43 11.94
C MET A 159 -4.58 5.50 13.12
N GLN A 160 -5.55 5.39 14.04
CA GLN A 160 -5.48 4.45 15.15
C GLN A 160 -5.34 3.00 14.67
N LEU A 161 -6.08 2.62 13.61
CA LEU A 161 -5.97 1.30 12.97
C LEU A 161 -4.55 1.05 12.45
N LEU A 162 -3.96 2.02 11.74
CA LEU A 162 -2.60 1.89 11.19
C LEU A 162 -1.55 1.78 12.30
N LEU A 163 -1.65 2.58 13.36
CA LEU A 163 -0.71 2.57 14.49
C LEU A 163 -0.83 1.26 15.28
N GLU A 164 -2.05 0.81 15.61
CA GLU A 164 -2.28 -0.45 16.30
C GLU A 164 -1.76 -1.63 15.45
N ALA A 165 -2.04 -1.65 14.16
CA ALA A 165 -1.55 -2.68 13.26
C ALA A 165 -0.01 -2.67 13.17
N SER A 166 0.61 -1.51 13.10
CA SER A 166 2.08 -1.38 13.10
C SER A 166 2.69 -1.90 14.40
N SER A 167 2.04 -1.67 15.56
CA SER A 167 2.51 -2.16 16.86
C SER A 167 2.46 -3.68 16.99
N GLN A 168 1.50 -4.31 16.32
CA GLN A 168 1.32 -5.77 16.32
C GLN A 168 2.18 -6.50 15.29
N ARG A 169 2.86 -5.76 14.42
CA ARG A 169 3.73 -6.37 13.44
C ARG A 169 4.86 -7.12 14.13
N PRO A 170 5.14 -8.40 13.76
CA PRO A 170 6.30 -9.10 14.26
C PRO A 170 7.56 -8.30 13.94
N ARG A 171 8.14 -7.70 14.96
CA ARG A 171 9.45 -7.05 14.85
C ARG A 171 10.51 -8.13 14.96
N SER A 172 10.77 -8.88 13.88
CA SER A 172 12.08 -9.46 13.76
C SER A 172 13.02 -8.27 13.50
N PRO A 173 13.96 -7.98 14.39
CA PRO A 173 14.90 -6.90 14.12
C PRO A 173 15.60 -7.25 12.81
N LEU A 174 15.48 -6.36 11.82
CA LEU A 174 16.23 -6.51 10.57
C LEU A 174 17.71 -6.60 10.95
N PRO A 175 18.49 -7.47 10.31
CA PRO A 175 19.93 -7.53 10.51
C PRO A 175 20.52 -6.10 10.40
N ASP A 176 21.46 -5.77 11.27
CA ASP A 176 22.08 -4.44 11.31
C ASP A 176 22.66 -4.03 9.94
N SER A 177 23.24 -4.98 9.23
CA SER A 177 23.72 -4.79 7.85
C SER A 177 22.59 -4.44 6.86
N LEU A 178 21.40 -5.03 7.01
CA LEU A 178 20.25 -4.66 6.16
C LEU A 178 19.73 -3.26 6.52
N ASN A 179 19.67 -2.91 7.81
CA ASN A 179 19.31 -1.56 8.24
C ASN A 179 20.26 -0.50 7.68
N LYS A 180 21.59 -0.77 7.73
CA LYS A 180 22.60 0.10 7.12
C LYS A 180 22.40 0.24 5.60
N ALA A 181 22.13 -0.87 4.92
CA ALA A 181 21.85 -0.86 3.48
C ALA A 181 20.61 -0.02 3.13
N LEU A 182 19.51 -0.17 3.88
CA LEU A 182 18.27 0.61 3.68
C LEU A 182 18.48 2.10 3.95
N ALA A 183 19.17 2.44 5.04
CA ALA A 183 19.50 3.84 5.36
C ALA A 183 20.34 4.49 4.26
N PHE A 184 21.34 3.76 3.73
CA PHE A 184 22.17 4.22 2.61
C PHE A 184 21.34 4.45 1.34
N ILE A 185 20.49 3.49 0.97
CA ILE A 185 19.61 3.63 -0.20
C ILE A 185 18.71 4.87 -0.06
N ASN A 186 18.09 5.07 1.11
CA ASN A 186 17.19 6.20 1.33
C ASN A 186 17.91 7.55 1.26
N ARG A 187 19.15 7.63 1.79
CA ARG A 187 19.97 8.82 1.73
C ARG A 187 20.38 9.17 0.29
N ASP A 188 20.83 8.18 -0.47
CA ASP A 188 21.43 8.36 -1.78
C ASP A 188 20.47 7.98 -2.93
N LEU A 189 19.16 7.98 -2.69
CA LEU A 189 18.14 7.54 -3.63
C LEU A 189 18.18 8.32 -4.97
N ALA A 190 18.56 9.61 -4.91
CA ALA A 190 18.69 10.48 -6.07
C ALA A 190 20.00 10.25 -6.88
N ASP A 191 20.97 9.52 -6.33
CA ASP A 191 22.18 9.19 -7.08
C ASP A 191 21.89 8.15 -8.16
N SER A 192 21.97 8.57 -9.43
CA SER A 192 21.74 7.68 -10.58
C SER A 192 22.77 6.55 -10.70
N SER A 193 23.91 6.69 -10.02
CA SER A 193 24.99 5.70 -9.99
C SER A 193 24.88 4.71 -8.82
N LEU A 194 23.79 4.83 -7.99
CA LEU A 194 23.54 3.91 -6.89
C LEU A 194 23.34 2.48 -7.42
N ASP A 195 24.22 1.59 -7.04
CA ASP A 195 24.21 0.20 -7.45
C ASP A 195 24.34 -0.77 -6.26
N ARG A 196 24.25 -2.06 -6.54
CA ARG A 196 24.30 -3.11 -5.51
C ARG A 196 25.66 -3.21 -4.83
N GLN A 197 26.74 -2.89 -5.55
CA GLN A 197 28.09 -2.94 -5.00
C GLN A 197 28.28 -1.85 -3.95
N LYS A 198 27.96 -0.59 -4.28
CA LYS A 198 28.03 0.54 -3.34
C LYS A 198 27.21 0.30 -2.06
N ILE A 199 26.01 -0.28 -2.21
CA ILE A 199 25.15 -0.61 -1.07
C ILE A 199 25.78 -1.70 -0.19
N ALA A 200 26.32 -2.74 -0.79
CA ALA A 200 26.96 -3.85 -0.08
C ALA A 200 28.23 -3.36 0.66
N ASP A 201 29.05 -2.55 -0.01
CA ASP A 201 30.27 -1.96 0.57
C ASP A 201 29.93 -1.08 1.78
N HIS A 202 28.91 -0.20 1.64
CA HIS A 202 28.46 0.65 2.75
C HIS A 202 27.95 -0.17 3.95
N ALA A 203 27.22 -1.26 3.69
CA ALA A 203 26.71 -2.15 4.72
C ALA A 203 27.77 -3.15 5.25
N SER A 204 29.00 -3.11 4.72
CA SER A 204 30.11 -4.02 5.04
C SER A 204 29.76 -5.50 4.87
N ILE A 205 29.08 -5.83 3.76
CA ILE A 205 28.67 -7.18 3.39
C ILE A 205 28.94 -7.46 1.90
N SER A 206 28.90 -8.74 1.53
CA SER A 206 28.98 -9.10 0.11
C SER A 206 27.67 -8.82 -0.64
N VAL A 207 27.76 -8.59 -1.95
CA VAL A 207 26.57 -8.43 -2.84
C VAL A 207 25.65 -9.66 -2.78
N SER A 208 26.23 -10.85 -2.61
CA SER A 208 25.47 -12.10 -2.46
C SER A 208 24.65 -12.08 -1.18
N LEU A 209 25.25 -11.69 -0.06
CA LEU A 209 24.57 -11.59 1.24
C LEU A 209 23.50 -10.50 1.19
N LEU A 210 23.79 -9.33 0.59
CA LEU A 210 22.80 -8.27 0.35
C LEU A 210 21.58 -8.83 -0.38
N GLY A 211 21.81 -9.56 -1.48
CA GLY A 211 20.73 -10.18 -2.26
C GLY A 211 19.93 -11.21 -1.46
N LYS A 212 20.58 -11.98 -0.58
CA LYS A 212 19.90 -12.93 0.34
C LYS A 212 19.03 -12.18 1.35
N LEU A 213 19.58 -11.18 2.03
CA LEU A 213 18.88 -10.38 3.03
C LEU A 213 17.63 -9.68 2.45
N PHE A 214 17.76 -9.07 1.27
CA PHE A 214 16.61 -8.45 0.59
C PHE A 214 15.51 -9.47 0.27
N ARG A 215 15.86 -10.69 -0.17
CA ARG A 215 14.86 -11.74 -0.45
C ARG A 215 14.20 -12.29 0.82
N GLU A 216 14.98 -12.53 1.85
CA GLU A 216 14.48 -13.15 3.10
C GLU A 216 13.63 -12.18 3.93
N HIS A 217 14.08 -10.93 4.07
CA HIS A 217 13.44 -9.97 4.96
C HIS A 217 12.44 -9.02 4.26
N LEU A 218 12.68 -8.70 2.97
CA LEU A 218 11.86 -7.74 2.24
C LEU A 218 11.13 -8.37 1.04
N ASN A 219 11.34 -9.66 0.78
CA ASN A 219 10.69 -10.40 -0.31
C ASN A 219 10.87 -9.76 -1.70
N THR A 220 11.98 -9.04 -1.90
CA THR A 220 12.31 -8.28 -3.11
C THR A 220 13.79 -8.33 -3.42
N THR A 221 14.25 -7.66 -4.48
CA THR A 221 15.66 -7.42 -4.75
C THR A 221 16.03 -5.98 -4.45
N ALA A 222 17.29 -5.69 -4.14
CA ALA A 222 17.78 -4.33 -3.90
C ALA A 222 17.47 -3.38 -5.08
N GLY A 223 17.63 -3.84 -6.32
CA GLY A 223 17.30 -3.04 -7.51
C GLY A 223 15.79 -2.75 -7.64
N SER A 224 14.93 -3.74 -7.38
CA SER A 224 13.48 -3.55 -7.39
C SER A 224 13.02 -2.62 -6.27
N TYR A 225 13.66 -2.72 -5.09
CA TYR A 225 13.43 -1.83 -3.96
C TYR A 225 13.76 -0.38 -4.30
N ILE A 226 14.99 -0.11 -4.81
CA ILE A 226 15.42 1.24 -5.24
C ILE A 226 14.44 1.81 -6.28
N THR A 227 14.09 1.02 -7.29
CA THR A 227 13.14 1.46 -8.32
C THR A 227 11.77 1.78 -7.71
N ALA A 228 11.31 1.00 -6.74
CA ALA A 228 10.07 1.25 -6.03
C ALA A 228 10.11 2.61 -5.33
N ARG A 229 11.15 2.87 -4.52
CA ARG A 229 11.32 4.13 -3.78
C ARG A 229 11.42 5.34 -4.71
N ARG A 230 12.15 5.22 -5.82
CA ARG A 230 12.24 6.28 -6.83
C ARG A 230 10.88 6.60 -7.47
N MET A 231 10.08 5.57 -7.75
CA MET A 231 8.73 5.74 -8.29
C MET A 231 7.79 6.40 -7.28
N GLU A 232 7.86 6.06 -6.00
CA GLU A 232 7.09 6.72 -4.95
C GLU A 232 7.43 8.21 -4.84
N LYS A 233 8.72 8.54 -4.78
CA LYS A 233 9.19 9.93 -4.81
C LYS A 233 8.70 10.67 -6.05
N SER A 234 8.70 10.02 -7.22
CA SER A 234 8.23 10.64 -8.46
C SER A 234 6.74 10.94 -8.45
N CYS A 235 5.91 10.07 -7.86
CA CYS A 235 4.47 10.34 -7.69
C CYS A 235 4.23 11.59 -6.85
N HIS A 236 5.00 11.77 -5.77
CA HIS A 236 4.94 12.97 -4.94
C HIS A 236 5.32 14.22 -5.74
N LEU A 237 6.45 14.20 -6.44
CA LEU A 237 6.89 15.36 -7.24
C LEU A 237 5.91 15.69 -8.38
N LEU A 238 5.37 14.67 -9.05
CA LEU A 238 4.35 14.86 -10.10
C LEU A 238 3.07 15.51 -9.58
N ALA A 239 2.72 15.25 -8.32
CA ALA A 239 1.48 15.74 -7.72
C ALA A 239 1.60 17.12 -7.08
N PHE A 240 2.79 17.52 -6.63
CA PHE A 240 2.97 18.68 -5.75
C PHE A 240 4.08 19.65 -6.18
N SER A 241 4.67 19.44 -7.34
CA SER A 241 5.68 20.36 -7.87
C SER A 241 5.38 20.77 -9.31
N SER A 242 5.88 21.94 -9.69
CA SER A 242 5.85 22.44 -11.08
C SER A 242 7.03 21.96 -11.92
N LEU A 243 7.88 21.08 -11.38
CA LEU A 243 9.06 20.55 -12.06
C LEU A 243 8.68 19.84 -13.38
N SER A 244 9.52 19.99 -14.40
CA SER A 244 9.36 19.24 -15.64
C SER A 244 9.50 17.71 -15.40
N ILE A 245 9.07 16.91 -16.35
CA ILE A 245 9.22 15.44 -16.26
C ILE A 245 10.68 15.05 -16.21
N THR A 246 11.53 15.77 -16.94
CA THR A 246 13.00 15.59 -16.95
C THR A 246 13.60 15.84 -15.57
N GLU A 247 13.30 16.99 -14.95
CA GLU A 247 13.77 17.34 -13.61
C GLU A 247 13.31 16.33 -12.56
N ILE A 248 12.07 15.86 -12.66
CA ILE A 248 11.55 14.82 -11.77
C ILE A 248 12.33 13.51 -11.94
N ALA A 249 12.61 13.11 -13.18
CA ALA A 249 13.39 11.92 -13.44
C ALA A 249 14.77 12.02 -12.78
N GLU A 250 15.47 13.14 -12.95
CA GLU A 250 16.77 13.41 -12.35
C GLU A 250 16.73 13.41 -10.82
N GLN A 251 15.77 14.14 -10.21
CA GLN A 251 15.63 14.18 -8.76
C GLN A 251 15.24 12.83 -8.14
N CYS A 252 14.68 11.95 -8.95
CA CYS A 252 14.40 10.57 -8.56
C CYS A 252 15.54 9.59 -8.88
N GLY A 253 16.68 10.07 -9.33
CA GLY A 253 17.86 9.25 -9.60
C GLY A 253 17.80 8.46 -10.91
N PHE A 254 16.96 8.85 -11.86
CA PHE A 254 16.96 8.29 -13.20
C PHE A 254 17.89 9.07 -14.10
N ARG A 255 18.83 8.37 -14.73
CA ARG A 255 19.81 8.98 -15.64
C ARG A 255 19.15 9.54 -16.92
N TYR A 256 18.04 8.93 -17.35
CA TYR A 256 17.36 9.29 -18.59
C TYR A 256 15.83 9.35 -18.36
N GLU A 257 15.20 10.43 -18.80
CA GLU A 257 13.75 10.62 -18.76
C GLU A 257 12.97 9.48 -19.44
N TYR A 258 13.45 9.01 -20.58
CA TYR A 258 12.81 7.92 -21.31
C TYR A 258 12.69 6.64 -20.46
N TYR A 259 13.76 6.28 -19.76
CA TYR A 259 13.76 5.10 -18.88
C TYR A 259 12.81 5.30 -17.71
N PHE A 260 12.80 6.48 -17.11
CA PHE A 260 11.84 6.86 -16.08
C PHE A 260 10.40 6.73 -16.57
N ALA A 261 10.06 7.35 -17.71
CA ALA A 261 8.69 7.37 -18.25
C ALA A 261 8.21 5.95 -18.61
N ARG A 262 9.09 5.11 -19.19
CA ARG A 262 8.80 3.70 -19.48
C ARG A 262 8.50 2.90 -18.22
N GLU A 263 9.35 3.03 -17.19
CA GLU A 263 9.21 2.32 -15.93
C GLU A 263 7.98 2.78 -15.17
N PHE A 264 7.70 4.09 -15.18
CA PHE A 264 6.50 4.69 -14.61
C PHE A 264 5.23 4.13 -15.28
N LYS A 265 5.17 4.14 -16.62
CA LYS A 265 4.04 3.58 -17.37
C LYS A 265 3.87 2.08 -17.13
N ARG A 266 4.98 1.32 -17.07
CA ARG A 266 4.95 -0.12 -16.74
C ARG A 266 4.33 -0.37 -15.37
N ARG A 267 4.62 0.49 -14.38
CA ARG A 267 4.18 0.32 -13.00
C ARG A 267 2.77 0.84 -12.74
N PHE A 268 2.42 1.99 -13.29
CA PHE A 268 1.16 2.70 -13.02
C PHE A 268 0.14 2.60 -14.17
N GLY A 269 0.51 2.05 -15.30
CA GLY A 269 -0.38 1.89 -16.47
C GLY A 269 -0.59 3.16 -17.28
N ILE A 270 -0.12 4.32 -16.79
CA ILE A 270 -0.22 5.64 -17.43
C ILE A 270 1.12 6.35 -17.42
N THR A 271 1.30 7.31 -18.33
CA THR A 271 2.55 8.10 -18.38
C THR A 271 2.63 9.09 -17.22
N PRO A 272 3.85 9.57 -16.83
CA PRO A 272 4.01 10.62 -15.82
C PRO A 272 3.20 11.87 -16.12
N ARG A 273 3.14 12.31 -17.39
CA ARG A 273 2.35 13.46 -17.83
C ARG A 273 0.85 13.24 -17.63
N GLN A 274 0.34 12.05 -17.97
CA GLN A 274 -1.06 11.70 -17.73
C GLN A 274 -1.38 11.61 -16.24
N TYR A 275 -0.44 11.14 -15.42
CA TYR A 275 -0.59 11.08 -13.96
C TYR A 275 -0.75 12.50 -13.39
N ARG A 276 0.09 13.46 -13.78
CA ARG A 276 0.01 14.87 -13.39
C ARG A 276 -1.35 15.47 -13.75
N LEU A 277 -1.78 15.35 -15.02
CA LEU A 277 -3.06 15.90 -15.49
C LEU A 277 -4.27 15.32 -14.74
N LYS A 278 -4.26 14.05 -14.40
CA LYS A 278 -5.33 13.44 -13.59
C LYS A 278 -5.40 14.02 -12.17
N LYS A 279 -4.30 14.51 -11.62
CA LYS A 279 -4.27 15.17 -10.31
C LYS A 279 -4.78 16.60 -10.40
N ASP A 280 -4.43 17.34 -11.46
CA ASP A 280 -4.91 18.71 -11.67
C ASP A 280 -6.44 18.77 -11.83
N HIS A 281 -7.04 17.76 -12.49
CA HIS A 281 -8.49 17.69 -12.68
C HIS A 281 -9.26 17.23 -11.43
N ARG A 282 -8.62 16.65 -10.41
CA ARG A 282 -9.28 16.30 -9.13
C ARG A 282 -9.32 17.46 -8.13
N GLY A 283 -8.66 18.57 -8.43
CA GLY A 283 -8.78 19.83 -7.69
C GLY A 283 -10.03 20.63 -8.04
N ASN A 284 -10.70 20.33 -9.14
CA ASN A 284 -11.92 20.96 -9.63
C ASN A 284 -13.01 19.90 -9.87
N PHE A 285 -13.66 19.43 -8.81
CA PHE A 285 -15.03 18.90 -8.93
C PHE A 285 -15.98 19.97 -8.45
N PRO A 286 -17.01 20.33 -9.30
CA PRO A 286 -18.08 21.20 -8.91
C PRO A 286 -18.92 20.61 -7.78
#